data_b53547a4ba27e1a4c33bb57c2b491c5b
#
_entry.id   b53547a4ba27e1a4c33bb57c2b491c5b
#
_cell.length_a   1.000
_cell.length_b   1.000
_cell.length_c   1.000
_cell.angle_alpha   90.00
_cell.angle_beta   90.00
_cell.angle_gamma   90.00
#
_symmetry.space_group_name_H-M   'P 1'
#
loop_
_entity.id
_entity.type
_entity.pdbx_description
1 polymer ?
#
loop_
_entity_poly.entity_id
_entity_poly.type
_entity_poly.pdbx_seq_one_letter_code
_entity_poly.pdbx_strand_id
1 'polypeptide(L)'
;MKKLIIIIAAILVIAGGLVSSYNGLVSMHEQVNSSWAQVDTQLQRRADLIPNLVNTVKGYASHEQEAVKAVADARSKLLNASTPTDKISANGELSNALGRLLMVAENYPDLKASQNFLALQDELAGTENRISVARRDYNNQVQKYNAKIHSFPVSLYAGAFGFTDAPYFKADEGAK
;
A
#
# COMPACT_ATOMS: atom_id res chain seq x y z
N MET A 1 39.51 11.00 40.75
CA MET A 1 38.10 10.74 41.07
C MET A 1 37.16 11.64 40.28
N LYS A 2 37.22 12.99 40.33
CA LYS A 2 36.30 13.90 39.61
C LYS A 2 36.27 13.67 38.09
N LYS A 3 37.42 13.46 37.42
CA LYS A 3 37.49 13.19 35.96
C LYS A 3 36.79 11.88 35.59
N LEU A 4 36.91 10.83 36.42
CA LEU A 4 36.25 9.54 36.18
C LEU A 4 34.73 9.66 36.30
N ILE A 5 34.23 10.41 37.27
CA ILE A 5 32.79 10.66 37.47
C ILE A 5 32.21 11.42 36.26
N ILE A 6 32.94 12.42 35.73
CA ILE A 6 32.52 13.18 34.56
C ILE A 6 32.41 12.26 33.29
N ILE A 7 33.42 11.39 33.12
CA ILE A 7 33.43 10.43 32.00
C ILE A 7 32.24 9.46 32.09
N ILE A 8 31.99 8.90 33.27
CA ILE A 8 30.86 8.00 33.51
C ILE A 8 29.53 8.72 33.25
N ALA A 9 29.37 9.94 33.76
CA ALA A 9 28.17 10.74 33.52
C ALA A 9 27.96 11.02 32.03
N ALA A 10 29.02 11.36 31.29
CA ALA A 10 28.94 11.57 29.84
C ALA A 10 28.52 10.29 29.10
N ILE A 11 29.08 9.13 29.46
CA ILE A 11 28.70 7.83 28.87
C ILE A 11 27.22 7.52 29.15
N LEU A 12 26.74 7.75 30.36
CA LEU A 12 25.33 7.51 30.70
C LEU A 12 24.38 8.42 29.93
N VAL A 13 24.71 9.68 29.71
CA VAL A 13 23.93 10.62 28.89
C VAL A 13 23.88 10.16 27.44
N ILE A 14 25.02 9.77 26.87
CA ILE A 14 25.10 9.25 25.49
C ILE A 14 24.29 7.96 25.36
N ALA A 15 24.46 7.01 26.28
CA ALA A 15 23.72 5.76 26.29
C ALA A 15 22.19 6.00 26.40
N GLY A 16 21.75 6.89 27.29
CA GLY A 16 20.36 7.29 27.41
C GLY A 16 19.81 7.93 26.12
N GLY A 17 20.61 8.76 25.47
CA GLY A 17 20.26 9.36 24.17
C GLY A 17 20.10 8.31 23.05
N LEU A 18 21.00 7.32 23.01
CA LEU A 18 20.93 6.21 22.03
C LEU A 18 19.67 5.34 22.24
N VAL A 19 19.38 4.98 23.50
CA VAL A 19 18.17 4.19 23.84
C VAL A 19 16.90 4.95 23.45
N SER A 20 16.81 6.23 23.80
CA SER A 20 15.68 7.08 23.42
C SER A 20 15.51 7.18 21.91
N SER A 21 16.61 7.35 21.17
CA SER A 21 16.61 7.43 19.73
C SER A 21 16.21 6.10 19.08
N TYR A 22 16.68 4.97 19.60
CA TYR A 22 16.27 3.64 19.16
C TYR A 22 14.77 3.42 19.35
N ASN A 23 14.24 3.71 20.54
CA ASN A 23 12.79 3.60 20.78
C ASN A 23 11.96 4.50 19.86
N GLY A 24 12.47 5.68 19.55
CA GLY A 24 11.87 6.57 18.56
C GLY A 24 11.81 5.95 17.16
N LEU A 25 12.89 5.29 16.72
CA LEU A 25 12.92 4.58 15.43
C LEU A 25 11.96 3.40 15.39
N VAL A 26 11.90 2.60 16.46
CA VAL A 26 10.93 1.50 16.59
C VAL A 26 9.50 2.03 16.45
N SER A 27 9.17 3.12 17.15
CA SER A 27 7.86 3.75 17.08
C SER A 27 7.52 4.22 15.67
N MET A 28 8.47 4.84 14.96
CA MET A 28 8.25 5.30 13.57
C MET A 28 8.11 4.12 12.61
N HIS A 29 8.88 3.06 12.78
CA HIS A 29 8.75 1.84 11.99
C HIS A 29 7.38 1.19 12.18
N GLU A 30 6.88 1.11 13.42
CA GLU A 30 5.53 0.60 13.70
C GLU A 30 4.42 1.49 13.10
N GLN A 31 4.62 2.81 13.04
CA GLN A 31 3.69 3.71 12.35
C GLN A 31 3.65 3.44 10.84
N VAL A 32 4.79 3.14 10.22
CA VAL A 32 4.85 2.72 8.81
C VAL A 32 4.07 1.41 8.61
N ASN A 33 4.31 0.41 9.46
CA ASN A 33 3.62 -0.88 9.40
C ASN A 33 2.10 -0.73 9.59
N SER A 34 1.69 0.09 10.55
CA SER A 34 0.27 0.37 10.81
C SER A 34 -0.41 1.08 9.62
N SER A 35 0.28 2.04 9.01
CA SER A 35 -0.23 2.73 7.81
C SER A 35 -0.32 1.78 6.63
N TRP A 36 0.66 0.87 6.48
CA TRP A 36 0.61 -0.18 5.46
C TRP A 36 -0.58 -1.12 5.67
N ALA A 37 -0.86 -1.54 6.89
CA ALA A 37 -2.01 -2.39 7.19
C ALA A 37 -3.35 -1.74 6.76
N GLN A 38 -3.46 -0.41 6.85
CA GLN A 38 -4.63 0.32 6.35
C GLN A 38 -4.72 0.25 4.82
N VAL A 39 -3.60 0.42 4.11
CA VAL A 39 -3.54 0.25 2.64
C VAL A 39 -3.96 -1.17 2.28
N ASP A 40 -3.37 -2.17 2.91
CA ASP A 40 -3.63 -3.58 2.64
C ASP A 40 -5.10 -3.96 2.85
N THR A 41 -5.73 -3.42 3.89
CA THR A 41 -7.17 -3.58 4.14
C THR A 41 -8.02 -3.07 2.98
N GLN A 42 -7.68 -1.92 2.39
CA GLN A 42 -8.42 -1.37 1.24
C GLN A 42 -8.15 -2.17 -0.04
N LEU A 43 -6.92 -2.65 -0.24
CA LEU A 43 -6.58 -3.54 -1.36
C LEU A 43 -7.35 -4.86 -1.28
N GLN A 44 -7.43 -5.45 -0.09
CA GLN A 44 -8.23 -6.65 0.16
C GLN A 44 -9.71 -6.41 -0.17
N ARG A 45 -10.29 -5.31 0.34
CA ARG A 45 -11.68 -4.95 0.07
C ARG A 45 -11.94 -4.78 -1.42
N ARG A 46 -11.02 -4.16 -2.16
CA ARG A 46 -11.10 -4.05 -3.61
C ARG A 46 -11.09 -5.42 -4.28
N ALA A 47 -10.19 -6.31 -3.88
CA ALA A 47 -10.09 -7.66 -4.40
C ALA A 47 -11.36 -8.49 -4.12
N ASP A 48 -12.04 -8.26 -3.01
CA ASP A 48 -13.25 -8.99 -2.61
C ASP A 48 -14.49 -8.58 -3.43
N LEU A 49 -14.47 -7.40 -4.07
CA LEU A 49 -15.53 -6.97 -4.98
C LEU A 49 -15.44 -7.64 -6.37
N ILE A 50 -14.26 -8.09 -6.76
CA ILE A 50 -13.99 -8.60 -8.11
C ILE A 50 -14.83 -9.83 -8.49
N PRO A 51 -15.03 -10.86 -7.65
CA PRO A 51 -15.85 -12.01 -8.01
C PRO A 51 -17.29 -11.62 -8.39
N ASN A 52 -17.89 -10.69 -7.66
CA ASN A 52 -19.25 -10.20 -7.95
C ASN A 52 -19.29 -9.42 -9.25
N LEU A 53 -18.29 -8.57 -9.52
CA LEU A 53 -18.15 -7.85 -10.78
C LEU A 53 -18.03 -8.82 -11.97
N VAL A 54 -17.14 -9.80 -11.88
CA VAL A 54 -16.90 -10.82 -12.89
C VAL A 54 -18.19 -11.62 -13.18
N ASN A 55 -18.90 -12.03 -12.14
CA ASN A 55 -20.15 -12.77 -12.29
C ASN A 55 -21.25 -11.92 -12.95
N THR A 56 -21.35 -10.65 -12.58
CA THR A 56 -22.30 -9.72 -13.19
C THR A 56 -21.97 -9.51 -14.68
N VAL A 57 -20.71 -9.27 -15.03
CA VAL A 57 -20.27 -9.08 -16.42
C VAL A 57 -20.54 -10.34 -17.25
N LYS A 58 -20.21 -11.53 -16.74
CA LYS A 58 -20.47 -12.81 -17.44
C LYS A 58 -21.95 -13.02 -17.79
N GLY A 59 -22.86 -12.53 -16.97
CA GLY A 59 -24.29 -12.63 -17.19
C GLY A 59 -24.78 -11.85 -18.41
N TYR A 60 -24.10 -10.76 -18.81
CA TYR A 60 -24.48 -9.87 -19.91
C TYR A 60 -23.50 -9.92 -21.09
N ALA A 61 -22.25 -10.23 -20.87
CA ALA A 61 -21.15 -10.15 -21.82
C ALA A 61 -20.35 -11.47 -21.84
N SER A 62 -21.02 -12.58 -22.11
CA SER A 62 -20.43 -13.94 -22.06
C SER A 62 -19.27 -14.16 -23.05
N HIS A 63 -19.15 -13.33 -24.08
CA HIS A 63 -18.11 -13.41 -25.11
C HIS A 63 -16.80 -12.69 -24.66
N GLU A 64 -16.83 -11.90 -23.60
CA GLU A 64 -15.70 -11.08 -23.12
C GLU A 64 -14.80 -11.87 -22.14
N GLN A 65 -14.51 -13.12 -22.48
CA GLN A 65 -13.77 -14.03 -21.60
C GLN A 65 -12.34 -13.54 -21.31
N GLU A 66 -11.71 -12.88 -22.29
CA GLU A 66 -10.33 -12.37 -22.13
C GLU A 66 -10.25 -11.25 -21.10
N ALA A 67 -11.14 -10.26 -21.18
CA ALA A 67 -11.19 -9.15 -20.23
C ALA A 67 -11.53 -9.62 -18.82
N VAL A 68 -12.50 -10.53 -18.71
CA VAL A 68 -12.88 -11.16 -17.43
C VAL A 68 -11.71 -11.96 -16.82
N LYS A 69 -11.02 -12.75 -17.65
CA LYS A 69 -9.85 -13.53 -17.22
C LYS A 69 -8.72 -12.63 -16.75
N ALA A 70 -8.43 -11.54 -17.47
CA ALA A 70 -7.39 -10.59 -17.09
C ALA A 70 -7.64 -9.99 -15.69
N VAL A 71 -8.89 -9.64 -15.37
CA VAL A 71 -9.25 -9.15 -14.03
C VAL A 71 -9.12 -10.23 -12.96
N ALA A 72 -9.53 -11.46 -13.24
CA ALA A 72 -9.41 -12.58 -12.30
C ALA A 72 -7.93 -12.94 -12.02
N ASP A 73 -7.08 -12.94 -13.05
CA ASP A 73 -5.66 -13.19 -12.93
C ASP A 73 -4.94 -12.08 -12.13
N ALA A 74 -5.27 -10.81 -12.42
CA ALA A 74 -4.71 -9.67 -11.67
C ALA A 74 -5.14 -9.68 -10.19
N ARG A 75 -6.40 -10.04 -9.91
CA ARG A 75 -6.88 -10.27 -8.53
C ARG A 75 -6.06 -11.35 -7.83
N SER A 76 -5.84 -12.49 -8.50
CA SER A 76 -5.05 -13.59 -7.93
C SER A 76 -3.62 -13.15 -7.60
N LYS A 77 -2.97 -12.38 -8.47
CA LYS A 77 -1.65 -11.80 -8.20
C LYS A 77 -1.66 -10.90 -6.97
N LEU A 78 -2.66 -10.02 -6.84
CA LEU A 78 -2.78 -9.13 -5.69
C LEU A 78 -2.93 -9.89 -4.38
N LEU A 79 -3.75 -10.94 -4.34
CA LEU A 79 -3.97 -11.75 -3.15
C LEU A 79 -2.76 -12.61 -2.77
N ASN A 80 -1.97 -13.05 -3.75
CA ASN A 80 -0.77 -13.87 -3.53
C ASN A 80 0.50 -13.04 -3.28
N ALA A 81 0.45 -11.73 -3.49
CA ALA A 81 1.57 -10.85 -3.22
C ALA A 81 1.86 -10.77 -1.72
N SER A 82 3.11 -11.00 -1.33
CA SER A 82 3.54 -11.08 0.08
C SER A 82 4.25 -9.83 0.57
N THR A 83 4.80 -9.01 -0.33
CA THR A 83 5.50 -7.78 0.03
C THR A 83 4.69 -6.54 -0.33
N PRO A 84 4.88 -5.40 0.38
CA PRO A 84 4.28 -4.13 -0.02
C PRO A 84 4.54 -3.77 -1.48
N THR A 85 5.77 -3.95 -1.96
CA THR A 85 6.15 -3.64 -3.35
C THR A 85 5.39 -4.50 -4.35
N ASP A 86 5.27 -5.82 -4.09
CA ASP A 86 4.53 -6.73 -4.98
C ASP A 86 3.03 -6.40 -4.99
N LYS A 87 2.45 -6.07 -3.83
CA LYS A 87 1.04 -5.65 -3.73
C LYS A 87 0.76 -4.36 -4.48
N ILE A 88 1.67 -3.40 -4.42
CA ILE A 88 1.58 -2.14 -5.17
C ILE A 88 1.57 -2.42 -6.67
N SER A 89 2.51 -3.24 -7.16
CA SER A 89 2.58 -3.63 -8.58
C SER A 89 1.33 -4.38 -9.02
N ALA A 90 0.89 -5.37 -8.25
CA ALA A 90 -0.31 -6.16 -8.55
C ALA A 90 -1.59 -5.31 -8.53
N ASN A 91 -1.69 -4.29 -7.65
CA ASN A 91 -2.81 -3.35 -7.68
C ASN A 91 -2.83 -2.50 -8.95
N GLY A 92 -1.68 -2.08 -9.47
CA GLY A 92 -1.58 -1.39 -10.76
C GLY A 92 -2.07 -2.27 -11.91
N GLU A 93 -1.65 -3.55 -11.94
CA GLU A 93 -2.15 -4.52 -12.93
C GLU A 93 -3.68 -4.69 -12.84
N LEU A 94 -4.22 -4.78 -11.62
CA LEU A 94 -5.67 -4.88 -11.40
C LEU A 94 -6.40 -3.62 -11.87
N SER A 95 -5.86 -2.42 -11.61
CA SER A 95 -6.44 -1.16 -12.11
C SER A 95 -6.50 -1.13 -13.64
N ASN A 96 -5.44 -1.56 -14.30
CA ASN A 96 -5.38 -1.64 -15.77
C ASN A 96 -6.38 -2.66 -16.33
N ALA A 97 -6.49 -3.84 -15.70
CA ALA A 97 -7.44 -4.87 -16.12
C ALA A 97 -8.90 -4.42 -15.93
N LEU A 98 -9.20 -3.76 -14.80
CA LEU A 98 -10.52 -3.17 -14.55
C LEU A 98 -10.87 -2.08 -15.55
N GLY A 99 -9.93 -1.19 -15.89
CA GLY A 99 -10.13 -0.18 -16.91
C GLY A 99 -10.52 -0.77 -18.26
N ARG A 100 -9.85 -1.85 -18.69
CA ARG A 100 -10.20 -2.60 -19.92
C ARG A 100 -11.58 -3.22 -19.85
N LEU A 101 -11.93 -3.87 -18.73
CA LEU A 101 -13.24 -4.47 -18.53
C LEU A 101 -14.36 -3.42 -18.58
N LEU A 102 -14.15 -2.24 -18.01
CA LEU A 102 -15.10 -1.14 -18.05
C LEU A 102 -15.28 -0.58 -19.47
N MET A 103 -14.20 -0.47 -20.27
CA MET A 103 -14.29 -0.07 -21.68
C MET A 103 -15.10 -1.08 -22.50
N VAL A 104 -14.93 -2.38 -22.24
CA VAL A 104 -15.74 -3.44 -22.88
C VAL A 104 -17.20 -3.31 -22.49
N ALA A 105 -17.49 -3.03 -21.22
CA ALA A 105 -18.87 -2.87 -20.72
C ALA A 105 -19.63 -1.74 -21.43
N GLU A 106 -18.94 -0.75 -22.01
CA GLU A 106 -19.55 0.32 -22.80
C GLU A 106 -20.34 -0.21 -24.03
N ASN A 107 -19.95 -1.37 -24.58
CA ASN A 107 -20.62 -2.01 -25.71
C ASN A 107 -21.85 -2.81 -25.30
N TYR A 108 -22.19 -2.91 -24.02
CA TYR A 108 -23.30 -3.70 -23.47
C TYR A 108 -24.26 -2.80 -22.69
N PRO A 109 -25.24 -2.15 -23.33
CA PRO A 109 -26.17 -1.22 -22.69
C PRO A 109 -26.93 -1.83 -21.51
N ASP A 110 -27.35 -3.09 -21.63
CA ASP A 110 -28.09 -3.80 -20.56
C ASP A 110 -27.22 -4.03 -19.31
N LEU A 111 -25.91 -4.30 -19.49
CA LEU A 111 -24.95 -4.38 -18.39
C LEU A 111 -24.79 -3.02 -17.70
N LYS A 112 -24.63 -1.95 -18.48
CA LYS A 112 -24.51 -0.58 -17.96
C LYS A 112 -25.75 -0.13 -17.20
N ALA A 113 -26.94 -0.57 -17.58
CA ALA A 113 -28.19 -0.28 -16.91
C ALA A 113 -28.45 -1.17 -15.69
N SER A 114 -27.66 -2.23 -15.49
CA SER A 114 -27.82 -3.14 -14.36
C SER A 114 -27.50 -2.44 -13.04
N GLN A 115 -28.45 -2.47 -12.09
CA GLN A 115 -28.27 -1.87 -10.76
C GLN A 115 -27.09 -2.51 -10.02
N ASN A 116 -26.88 -3.82 -10.17
CA ASN A 116 -25.76 -4.52 -9.55
C ASN A 116 -24.42 -4.03 -10.11
N PHE A 117 -24.33 -3.81 -11.42
CA PHE A 117 -23.12 -3.31 -12.05
C PHE A 117 -22.81 -1.88 -11.59
N LEU A 118 -23.80 -1.00 -11.57
CA LEU A 118 -23.65 0.38 -11.09
C LEU A 118 -23.22 0.44 -9.63
N ALA A 119 -23.85 -0.34 -8.75
CA ALA A 119 -23.48 -0.41 -7.35
C ALA A 119 -22.04 -0.91 -7.15
N LEU A 120 -21.60 -1.90 -7.95
CA LEU A 120 -20.22 -2.41 -7.91
C LEU A 120 -19.20 -1.37 -8.43
N GLN A 121 -19.55 -0.61 -9.47
CA GLN A 121 -18.71 0.50 -9.95
C GLN A 121 -18.54 1.58 -8.87
N ASP A 122 -19.63 1.98 -8.22
CA ASP A 122 -19.60 2.98 -7.14
C ASP A 122 -18.74 2.50 -5.96
N GLU A 123 -18.88 1.23 -5.57
CA GLU A 123 -18.08 0.66 -4.49
C GLU A 123 -16.60 0.54 -4.89
N LEU A 124 -16.28 0.16 -6.13
CA LEU A 124 -14.91 0.14 -6.65
C LEU A 124 -14.30 1.54 -6.69
N ALA A 125 -15.05 2.55 -7.15
CA ALA A 125 -14.61 3.94 -7.12
C ALA A 125 -14.39 4.43 -5.67
N GLY A 126 -15.27 4.04 -4.75
CA GLY A 126 -15.14 4.32 -3.33
C GLY A 126 -13.88 3.68 -2.72
N THR A 127 -13.55 2.43 -3.09
CA THR A 127 -12.32 1.78 -2.62
C THR A 127 -11.08 2.42 -3.22
N GLU A 128 -11.08 2.84 -4.48
CA GLU A 128 -9.98 3.56 -5.11
C GLU A 128 -9.68 4.87 -4.38
N ASN A 129 -10.71 5.65 -4.04
CA ASN A 129 -10.54 6.86 -3.25
C ASN A 129 -9.94 6.58 -1.87
N ARG A 130 -10.40 5.52 -1.18
CA ARG A 130 -9.84 5.11 0.12
C ARG A 130 -8.39 4.62 0.00
N ILE A 131 -8.05 3.87 -1.05
CA ILE A 131 -6.67 3.46 -1.36
C ILE A 131 -5.80 4.71 -1.58
N SER A 132 -6.27 5.69 -2.33
CA SER A 132 -5.53 6.93 -2.58
C SER A 132 -5.24 7.71 -1.30
N VAL A 133 -6.19 7.80 -0.37
CA VAL A 133 -5.98 8.42 0.95
C VAL A 133 -4.98 7.61 1.77
N ALA A 134 -5.20 6.30 1.92
CA ALA A 134 -4.33 5.43 2.70
C ALA A 134 -2.89 5.42 2.15
N ARG A 135 -2.72 5.44 0.81
CA ARG A 135 -1.43 5.56 0.13
C ARG A 135 -0.70 6.85 0.50
N ARG A 136 -1.42 7.99 0.49
CA ARG A 136 -0.83 9.27 0.88
C ARG A 136 -0.36 9.24 2.33
N ASP A 137 -1.18 8.71 3.23
CA ASP A 137 -0.86 8.63 4.65
C ASP A 137 0.32 7.68 4.90
N TYR A 138 0.36 6.53 4.23
CA TYR A 138 1.49 5.61 4.23
C TYR A 138 2.78 6.30 3.73
N ASN A 139 2.74 6.97 2.57
CA ASN A 139 3.91 7.66 2.03
C ASN A 139 4.42 8.77 2.96
N ASN A 140 3.53 9.46 3.68
CA ASN A 140 3.93 10.45 4.68
C ASN A 140 4.69 9.81 5.85
N GLN A 141 4.27 8.63 6.32
CA GLN A 141 4.98 7.91 7.38
C GLN A 141 6.34 7.36 6.88
N VAL A 142 6.36 6.79 5.66
CA VAL A 142 7.60 6.34 5.01
C VAL A 142 8.59 7.50 4.87
N GLN A 143 8.15 8.68 4.44
CA GLN A 143 9.02 9.84 4.30
C GLN A 143 9.65 10.24 5.65
N LYS A 144 8.85 10.32 6.71
CA LYS A 144 9.34 10.67 8.05
C LYS A 144 10.35 9.64 8.56
N TYR A 145 10.03 8.36 8.41
CA TYR A 145 10.89 7.26 8.82
C TYR A 145 12.20 7.25 8.04
N ASN A 146 12.16 7.27 6.72
CA ASN A 146 13.36 7.26 5.87
C ASN A 146 14.24 8.51 6.13
N ALA A 147 13.63 9.69 6.27
CA ALA A 147 14.37 10.90 6.63
C ALA A 147 15.07 10.76 8.00
N LYS A 148 14.43 10.09 8.96
CA LYS A 148 15.01 9.88 10.30
C LYS A 148 16.20 8.94 10.28
N ILE A 149 16.12 7.81 9.57
CA ILE A 149 17.22 6.84 9.49
C ILE A 149 18.45 7.40 8.76
N HIS A 150 18.24 8.35 7.84
CA HIS A 150 19.32 9.05 7.14
C HIS A 150 19.86 10.30 7.89
N SER A 151 19.19 10.75 8.95
CA SER A 151 19.64 11.91 9.72
C SER A 151 20.81 11.57 10.65
N PHE A 152 21.74 12.52 10.83
CA PHE A 152 22.80 12.41 11.85
C PHE A 152 22.21 12.65 13.26
N PRO A 153 22.63 11.92 14.31
CA PRO A 153 23.59 10.80 14.32
C PRO A 153 22.99 9.41 14.01
N VAL A 154 21.69 9.31 13.74
CA VAL A 154 20.93 8.05 13.55
C VAL A 154 21.51 7.21 12.41
N SER A 155 21.92 7.84 11.31
CA SER A 155 22.51 7.18 10.15
C SER A 155 23.76 6.35 10.44
N LEU A 156 24.45 6.62 11.56
CA LEU A 156 25.64 5.87 11.95
C LEU A 156 25.32 4.47 12.49
N TYR A 157 24.13 4.26 13.03
CA TYR A 157 23.78 3.02 13.73
C TYR A 157 22.46 2.37 13.26
N ALA A 158 21.61 3.09 12.54
CA ALA A 158 20.30 2.57 12.10
C ALA A 158 20.45 1.24 11.34
N GLY A 159 21.37 1.14 10.39
CA GLY A 159 21.61 -0.09 9.63
C GLY A 159 22.12 -1.24 10.49
N ALA A 160 22.94 -0.98 11.52
CA ALA A 160 23.42 -2.00 12.43
C ALA A 160 22.30 -2.60 13.31
N PHE A 161 21.23 -1.84 13.55
CA PHE A 161 20.03 -2.29 14.25
C PHE A 161 18.93 -2.83 13.32
N GLY A 162 19.22 -2.96 12.01
CA GLY A 162 18.28 -3.53 11.05
C GLY A 162 17.22 -2.55 10.51
N PHE A 163 17.34 -1.25 10.79
CA PHE A 163 16.47 -0.24 10.20
C PHE A 163 16.94 0.08 8.78
N THR A 164 16.11 -0.26 7.80
CA THR A 164 16.34 -0.02 6.38
C THR A 164 15.21 0.82 5.79
N ASP A 165 15.44 1.37 4.60
CA ASP A 165 14.44 2.17 3.91
C ASP A 165 13.13 1.41 3.69
N ALA A 166 12.03 2.05 4.03
CA ALA A 166 10.71 1.59 3.68
C ALA A 166 10.37 2.02 2.23
N PRO A 167 9.74 1.14 1.42
CA PRO A 167 9.38 1.46 0.05
C PRO A 167 8.22 2.46 -0.01
N TYR A 168 8.27 3.41 -0.95
CA TYR A 168 7.14 4.29 -1.24
C TYR A 168 6.10 3.60 -2.12
N PHE A 169 4.85 3.86 -1.86
CA PHE A 169 3.76 3.54 -2.78
C PHE A 169 3.74 4.60 -3.89
N LYS A 170 4.39 4.31 -5.03
CA LYS A 170 4.40 5.21 -6.19
C LYS A 170 3.04 5.20 -6.89
N ALA A 171 2.66 6.34 -7.48
CA ALA A 171 1.54 6.39 -8.41
C ALA A 171 1.94 5.66 -9.71
N ASP A 172 0.98 4.96 -10.34
CA ASP A 172 1.20 4.42 -11.68
C ASP A 172 1.54 5.56 -12.64
N GLU A 173 2.61 5.39 -13.41
CA GLU A 173 3.06 6.39 -14.40
C GLU A 173 2.07 6.57 -15.58
N GLY A 174 0.99 5.78 -15.60
CA GLY A 174 -0.07 5.81 -16.61
C GLY A 174 -1.24 6.77 -16.33
N ALA A 175 -1.26 7.45 -15.18
CA ALA A 175 -2.31 8.42 -14.83
C ALA A 175 -1.88 9.86 -15.21
N LYS A 176 -1.68 10.10 -16.51
CA LYS A 176 -1.58 11.43 -17.10
C LYS A 176 -2.73 11.67 -18.07
#